data_948ce622c9be74b9c57124463a8d30ed
#
_entry.id   948ce622c9be74b9c57124463a8d30ed
#
_cell.length_a   1.000
_cell.length_b   1.000
_cell.length_c   1.000
_cell.angle_alpha   90.00
_cell.angle_beta   90.00
_cell.angle_gamma   90.00
#
_symmetry.space_group_name_H-M   'P 1'
#
loop_
_entity.id
_entity.type
_entity.pdbx_description
1 polymer ?
#
loop_
_entity_poly.entity_id
_entity_poly.type
_entity_poly.pdbx_seq_one_letter_code
_entity_poly.pdbx_strand_id
1 'polypeptide(L)'
;MTSKTNFINYFLLAFTLAFISSGLSAGTLDFKDKKKDKEKKEELTADGPYVLYQPDGQIRVINVDKKGNIIDTTYTTLPQNFTLHVTDHKGRFPFDVKLHPVKRPGWNYPQADKVFVMSDPHGRLDCVISLLQGNHIIDKDYKWSFGKNHLMIIGDIFDRGKDVPQIFWLFYKLEEEAAKTGGHVSFMLGNHEPMVLANDLRYTKEKYKILAEKLKMEYPRLFGPDTELGRWLETRNTMQMIGNDLYVH
;
A
#
# COMPACT_ATOMS: atom_id res chain seq x y z
N MET A 1 -34.18 -18.94 -44.52
CA MET A 1 -34.44 -19.55 -43.19
C MET A 1 -33.97 -18.63 -42.12
N THR A 2 -34.88 -18.17 -41.37
CA THR A 2 -35.07 -17.09 -40.43
C THR A 2 -33.98 -16.90 -39.37
N SER A 3 -33.40 -15.67 -39.43
CA SER A 3 -32.61 -15.05 -38.33
C SER A 3 -33.55 -14.69 -37.17
N LYS A 4 -33.18 -15.07 -35.93
CA LYS A 4 -33.82 -14.56 -34.72
C LYS A 4 -32.89 -13.54 -34.07
N THR A 5 -33.28 -12.28 -34.19
CA THR A 5 -32.70 -11.14 -33.47
C THR A 5 -33.29 -11.08 -32.06
N ASN A 6 -32.45 -11.19 -31.03
CA ASN A 6 -32.88 -10.99 -29.64
C ASN A 6 -32.75 -9.51 -29.29
N PHE A 7 -33.89 -8.88 -29.01
CA PHE A 7 -34.00 -7.52 -28.45
C PHE A 7 -33.69 -7.55 -26.95
N ILE A 8 -32.73 -6.74 -26.54
CA ILE A 8 -32.47 -6.45 -25.11
C ILE A 8 -33.31 -5.23 -24.74
N ASN A 9 -34.30 -5.43 -23.85
CA ASN A 9 -35.12 -4.36 -23.30
C ASN A 9 -34.34 -3.60 -22.20
N TYR A 10 -34.08 -2.31 -22.44
CA TYR A 10 -33.64 -1.39 -21.41
C TYR A 10 -34.86 -0.87 -20.63
N PHE A 11 -34.93 -1.19 -19.34
CA PHE A 11 -35.89 -0.58 -18.43
C PHE A 11 -35.35 0.77 -17.95
N LEU A 12 -35.92 1.86 -18.45
CA LEU A 12 -35.68 3.21 -17.98
C LEU A 12 -36.62 3.46 -16.79
N LEU A 13 -36.07 3.54 -15.57
CA LEU A 13 -36.84 3.92 -14.39
C LEU A 13 -36.77 5.45 -14.24
N ALA A 14 -37.82 6.14 -14.64
CA ALA A 14 -37.99 7.58 -14.41
C ALA A 14 -38.56 7.82 -12.99
N PHE A 15 -37.77 8.48 -12.12
CA PHE A 15 -38.24 9.00 -10.86
C PHE A 15 -38.87 10.37 -11.08
N THR A 16 -40.20 10.43 -11.02
CA THR A 16 -40.96 11.72 -10.94
C THR A 16 -40.97 12.21 -9.49
N LEU A 17 -40.31 13.34 -9.23
CA LEU A 17 -40.47 14.09 -7.98
C LEU A 17 -41.79 14.88 -8.04
N ALA A 18 -42.75 14.52 -7.17
CA ALA A 18 -43.93 15.32 -6.89
C ALA A 18 -43.57 16.42 -5.87
N PHE A 19 -43.62 17.68 -6.28
CA PHE A 19 -43.58 18.83 -5.37
C PHE A 19 -44.93 18.99 -4.68
N ILE A 20 -44.97 18.74 -3.38
CA ILE A 20 -46.09 19.15 -2.52
C ILE A 20 -45.69 20.50 -1.89
N SER A 21 -46.34 21.57 -2.34
CA SER A 21 -46.25 22.88 -1.72
C SER A 21 -47.13 22.92 -0.49
N SER A 22 -46.57 22.86 0.69
CA SER A 22 -47.20 23.26 1.94
C SER A 22 -46.45 24.47 2.49
N GLY A 23 -47.12 25.61 2.51
CA GLY A 23 -46.58 26.83 3.09
C GLY A 23 -46.27 26.67 4.57
N LEU A 24 -45.04 26.98 4.94
CA LEU A 24 -44.68 27.24 6.33
C LEU A 24 -43.84 28.51 6.42
N SER A 25 -44.31 29.35 7.32
CA SER A 25 -43.79 30.59 7.88
C SER A 25 -42.24 30.64 7.94
N ALA A 26 -41.70 31.80 7.49
CA ALA A 26 -40.29 32.17 7.65
C ALA A 26 -39.94 32.33 9.14
N GLY A 27 -39.44 31.26 9.73
CA GLY A 27 -38.70 31.32 10.98
C GLY A 27 -37.25 31.65 10.67
N THR A 28 -36.76 32.77 11.19
CA THR A 28 -35.33 33.12 11.17
C THR A 28 -34.51 32.01 11.83
N LEU A 29 -33.82 31.22 11.02
CA LEU A 29 -32.83 30.27 11.53
C LEU A 29 -31.59 31.07 11.98
N ASP A 30 -31.49 31.20 13.29
CA ASP A 30 -30.32 31.71 14.00
C ASP A 30 -29.17 30.75 13.77
N PHE A 31 -28.22 31.11 12.88
CA PHE A 31 -26.96 30.39 12.67
C PHE A 31 -26.06 30.61 13.87
N LYS A 32 -26.42 29.97 14.99
CA LYS A 32 -25.47 29.85 16.10
C LYS A 32 -24.24 29.10 15.64
N ASP A 33 -23.12 29.76 15.77
CA ASP A 33 -21.74 29.33 15.73
C ASP A 33 -21.56 27.82 15.62
N LYS A 34 -21.14 27.33 14.44
CA LYS A 34 -20.40 26.08 14.34
C LYS A 34 -19.15 26.29 15.19
N LYS A 35 -19.14 25.70 16.41
CA LYS A 35 -17.91 25.45 17.15
C LYS A 35 -16.89 24.97 16.11
N LYS A 36 -15.79 25.71 15.94
CA LYS A 36 -14.58 25.22 15.29
C LYS A 36 -14.21 23.98 16.08
N ASP A 37 -14.55 22.81 15.57
CA ASP A 37 -13.91 21.58 15.99
C ASP A 37 -12.41 21.86 15.84
N LYS A 38 -11.70 21.92 16.97
CA LYS A 38 -10.25 22.00 16.97
C LYS A 38 -9.80 20.79 16.18
N GLU A 39 -9.35 20.98 14.95
CA GLU A 39 -8.70 19.93 14.18
C GLU A 39 -7.67 19.29 15.10
N LYS A 40 -7.94 18.04 15.47
CA LYS A 40 -7.04 17.28 16.32
C LYS A 40 -5.77 17.10 15.49
N LYS A 41 -4.71 17.84 15.84
CA LYS A 41 -3.44 17.80 15.13
C LYS A 41 -3.03 16.33 15.01
N GLU A 42 -2.86 15.84 13.79
CA GLU A 42 -2.44 14.45 13.59
C GLU A 42 -1.04 14.27 14.20
N GLU A 43 -0.88 13.23 15.00
CA GLU A 43 0.38 12.92 15.67
C GLU A 43 1.09 11.78 14.94
N LEU A 44 2.41 11.72 15.07
CA LEU A 44 3.17 10.57 14.62
C LEU A 44 2.71 9.33 15.38
N THR A 45 2.60 8.24 14.67
CA THR A 45 2.29 6.90 15.21
C THR A 45 3.35 5.94 14.68
N ALA A 46 3.32 4.67 15.12
CA ALA A 46 4.27 3.68 14.61
C ALA A 46 4.38 3.72 13.08
N ASP A 47 5.62 3.72 12.58
CA ASP A 47 5.90 3.82 11.15
C ASP A 47 7.29 3.30 10.78
N GLY A 48 7.50 3.03 9.49
CA GLY A 48 8.73 2.44 8.99
C GLY A 48 8.71 0.90 9.08
N PRO A 49 9.90 0.27 9.14
CA PRO A 49 11.23 0.89 9.05
C PRO A 49 11.53 1.49 7.68
N TYR A 50 12.43 2.48 7.65
CA TYR A 50 13.04 3.00 6.42
C TYR A 50 14.53 2.69 6.47
N VAL A 51 15.06 2.06 5.42
CA VAL A 51 16.47 1.67 5.32
C VAL A 51 17.13 2.49 4.22
N LEU A 52 18.09 3.32 4.59
CA LEU A 52 18.78 4.24 3.69
C LEU A 52 20.28 3.88 3.63
N TYR A 53 20.82 3.82 2.44
CA TYR A 53 22.25 3.60 2.18
C TYR A 53 22.94 4.94 1.97
N GLN A 54 23.90 5.25 2.82
CA GLN A 54 24.59 6.54 2.81
C GLN A 54 25.80 6.51 1.86
N PRO A 55 26.23 7.67 1.32
CA PRO A 55 27.38 7.74 0.41
C PRO A 55 28.70 7.23 1.02
N ASP A 56 28.83 7.30 2.34
CA ASP A 56 30.00 6.81 3.09
C ASP A 56 29.96 5.29 3.37
N GLY A 57 28.96 4.59 2.82
CA GLY A 57 28.75 3.15 3.01
C GLY A 57 28.00 2.78 4.28
N GLN A 58 27.63 3.73 5.11
CA GLN A 58 26.81 3.48 6.29
C GLN A 58 25.35 3.18 5.91
N ILE A 59 24.66 2.46 6.79
CA ILE A 59 23.25 2.10 6.61
C ILE A 59 22.46 2.72 7.76
N ARG A 60 21.54 3.59 7.42
CA ARG A 60 20.66 4.29 8.35
C ARG A 60 19.30 3.60 8.38
N VAL A 61 18.82 3.25 9.55
CA VAL A 61 17.51 2.62 9.77
C VAL A 61 16.67 3.54 10.65
N ILE A 62 15.54 3.98 10.11
CA ILE A 62 14.63 4.91 10.78
C ILE A 62 13.33 4.18 11.09
N ASN A 63 12.91 4.21 12.34
CA ASN A 63 11.61 3.73 12.81
C ASN A 63 10.89 4.83 13.59
N VAL A 64 9.58 4.74 13.66
CA VAL A 64 8.76 5.52 14.59
C VAL A 64 8.05 4.55 15.51
N ASP A 65 8.20 4.73 16.81
CA ASP A 65 7.53 3.91 17.81
C ASP A 65 6.03 4.26 17.97
N LYS A 66 5.30 3.47 18.76
CA LYS A 66 3.86 3.70 19.02
C LYS A 66 3.55 5.04 19.70
N LYS A 67 4.56 5.67 20.32
CA LYS A 67 4.42 6.98 20.98
C LYS A 67 4.80 8.15 20.06
N GLY A 68 5.17 7.85 18.81
CA GLY A 68 5.59 8.86 17.82
C GLY A 68 7.05 9.31 17.99
N ASN A 69 7.87 8.58 18.76
CA ASN A 69 9.30 8.86 18.86
C ASN A 69 10.02 8.28 17.65
N ILE A 70 10.88 9.10 17.02
CA ILE A 70 11.75 8.66 15.94
C ILE A 70 12.97 7.97 16.55
N ILE A 71 13.19 6.73 16.12
CA ILE A 71 14.38 5.92 16.44
C ILE A 71 15.20 5.87 15.15
N ASP A 72 16.37 6.49 15.19
CA ASP A 72 17.24 6.68 14.03
C ASP A 72 18.61 6.09 14.35
N THR A 73 18.92 4.97 13.74
CA THR A 73 20.12 4.18 14.03
C THR A 73 20.98 4.06 12.78
N THR A 74 22.27 4.29 12.91
CA THR A 74 23.25 4.13 11.84
C THR A 74 24.17 2.95 12.11
N TYR A 75 24.38 2.12 11.10
CA TYR A 75 25.24 0.95 11.11
C TYR A 75 26.36 1.11 10.10
N THR A 76 27.61 0.80 10.47
CA THR A 76 28.72 0.67 9.52
C THR A 76 28.60 -0.65 8.74
N THR A 77 28.07 -1.68 9.38
CA THR A 77 27.76 -2.99 8.79
C THR A 77 26.56 -3.56 9.52
N LEU A 78 25.60 -4.09 8.79
CA LEU A 78 24.45 -4.74 9.42
C LEU A 78 24.90 -6.04 10.12
N PRO A 79 24.36 -6.34 11.31
CA PRO A 79 24.60 -7.64 11.97
C PRO A 79 24.22 -8.82 11.06
N GLN A 80 24.90 -9.95 11.21
CA GLN A 80 24.68 -11.15 10.37
C GLN A 80 23.23 -11.62 10.32
N ASN A 81 22.48 -11.45 11.42
CA ASN A 81 21.08 -11.85 11.53
C ASN A 81 20.15 -10.62 11.61
N PHE A 82 20.54 -9.52 10.93
CA PHE A 82 19.75 -8.31 10.96
C PHE A 82 18.33 -8.56 10.44
N THR A 83 17.36 -8.10 11.18
CA THR A 83 15.95 -8.27 10.88
C THR A 83 15.22 -6.96 11.18
N LEU A 84 14.40 -6.53 10.26
CA LEU A 84 13.50 -5.39 10.43
C LEU A 84 12.22 -5.88 11.11
N HIS A 85 11.84 -5.25 12.22
CA HIS A 85 10.56 -5.52 12.87
C HIS A 85 9.51 -4.54 12.38
N VAL A 86 8.41 -5.03 11.80
CA VAL A 86 7.35 -4.24 11.19
C VAL A 86 6.04 -4.44 11.96
N THR A 87 5.32 -3.34 12.22
CA THR A 87 3.96 -3.37 12.78
C THR A 87 3.09 -2.33 12.10
N ASP A 88 1.75 -2.43 12.19
CA ASP A 88 0.88 -1.34 11.75
C ASP A 88 1.04 -0.08 12.64
N HIS A 89 0.42 1.02 12.22
CA HIS A 89 0.46 2.30 12.95
C HIS A 89 -0.10 2.22 14.39
N LYS A 90 -0.75 1.12 14.77
CA LYS A 90 -1.24 0.82 16.13
C LYS A 90 -0.37 -0.19 16.87
N GLY A 91 0.68 -0.71 16.22
CA GLY A 91 1.56 -1.75 16.73
C GLY A 91 0.92 -3.14 16.78
N ARG A 92 0.00 -3.40 15.85
CA ARG A 92 -0.58 -4.72 15.58
C ARG A 92 0.09 -5.35 14.37
N PHE A 93 -0.26 -6.58 14.04
CA PHE A 93 0.23 -7.33 12.88
C PHE A 93 1.77 -7.37 12.80
N PRO A 94 2.46 -7.83 13.87
CA PRO A 94 3.92 -7.86 13.88
C PRO A 94 4.46 -8.93 12.95
N PHE A 95 5.40 -8.55 12.08
CA PHE A 95 6.17 -9.50 11.28
C PHE A 95 7.60 -9.00 11.09
N ASP A 96 8.49 -9.96 10.83
CA ASP A 96 9.89 -9.69 10.63
C ASP A 96 10.27 -9.81 9.15
N VAL A 97 11.15 -8.92 8.70
CA VAL A 97 11.65 -8.87 7.33
C VAL A 97 13.17 -9.00 7.35
N LYS A 98 13.70 -9.93 6.56
CA LYS A 98 15.13 -10.01 6.24
C LYS A 98 15.38 -9.33 4.90
N LEU A 99 16.42 -8.51 4.86
CA LEU A 99 16.84 -7.92 3.59
C LEU A 99 17.40 -9.01 2.67
N HIS A 100 17.10 -8.91 1.39
CA HIS A 100 17.57 -9.82 0.35
C HIS A 100 17.97 -9.04 -0.91
N PRO A 101 18.79 -9.60 -1.79
CA PRO A 101 19.15 -8.91 -3.02
C PRO A 101 17.91 -8.57 -3.87
N VAL A 102 17.76 -7.28 -4.17
CA VAL A 102 16.69 -6.80 -5.03
C VAL A 102 16.95 -7.24 -6.47
N LYS A 103 15.96 -7.88 -7.08
CA LYS A 103 16.02 -8.34 -8.48
C LYS A 103 14.82 -7.78 -9.24
N ARG A 104 15.04 -7.44 -10.51
CA ARG A 104 13.92 -7.13 -11.40
C ARG A 104 13.12 -8.40 -11.66
N PRO A 105 11.79 -8.41 -11.37
CA PRO A 105 10.94 -9.56 -11.67
C PRO A 105 10.78 -9.73 -13.20
N GLY A 106 10.42 -10.94 -13.61
CA GLY A 106 9.96 -11.17 -14.97
C GLY A 106 8.70 -10.37 -15.28
N TRP A 107 8.44 -10.15 -16.56
CA TRP A 107 7.19 -9.51 -17.02
C TRP A 107 6.20 -10.54 -17.58
N ASN A 108 6.64 -11.76 -17.84
CA ASN A 108 5.85 -12.86 -18.36
C ASN A 108 6.12 -14.14 -17.55
N TYR A 109 5.05 -14.72 -17.04
CA TYR A 109 5.07 -15.95 -16.24
C TYR A 109 4.21 -17.02 -16.90
N PRO A 110 4.54 -18.31 -16.76
CA PRO A 110 3.67 -19.39 -17.21
C PRO A 110 2.33 -19.33 -16.46
N GLN A 111 1.32 -19.99 -17.02
CA GLN A 111 0.03 -20.16 -16.36
C GLN A 111 0.22 -20.79 -14.98
N ALA A 112 -0.33 -20.17 -13.96
CA ALA A 112 -0.40 -20.71 -12.61
C ALA A 112 -1.76 -21.41 -12.39
N ASP A 113 -1.79 -22.40 -11.51
CA ASP A 113 -3.05 -23.06 -11.14
C ASP A 113 -4.05 -22.09 -10.52
N LYS A 114 -3.53 -21.15 -9.71
CA LYS A 114 -4.31 -20.08 -9.10
C LYS A 114 -3.54 -18.76 -9.17
N VAL A 115 -4.24 -17.70 -9.54
CA VAL A 115 -3.77 -16.32 -9.46
C VAL A 115 -4.73 -15.57 -8.55
N PHE A 116 -4.21 -15.04 -7.45
CA PHE A 116 -4.99 -14.14 -6.60
C PHE A 116 -4.59 -12.70 -6.93
N VAL A 117 -5.57 -11.89 -7.30
CA VAL A 117 -5.36 -10.49 -7.71
C VAL A 117 -5.99 -9.55 -6.69
N MET A 118 -5.24 -8.54 -6.27
CA MET A 118 -5.73 -7.43 -5.47
C MET A 118 -5.19 -6.10 -5.99
N SER A 119 -5.89 -5.02 -5.70
CA SER A 119 -5.54 -3.67 -6.13
C SER A 119 -5.82 -2.64 -5.04
N ASP A 120 -5.18 -1.48 -5.13
CA ASP A 120 -5.47 -0.27 -4.37
C ASP A 120 -5.53 -0.45 -2.83
N PRO A 121 -4.54 -1.08 -2.19
CA PRO A 121 -4.56 -1.26 -0.73
C PRO A 121 -4.39 0.06 0.03
N HIS A 122 -3.82 1.09 -0.59
CA HIS A 122 -3.74 2.45 -0.08
C HIS A 122 -3.43 2.54 1.42
N GLY A 123 -2.32 1.94 1.84
CA GLY A 123 -1.88 2.00 3.24
C GLY A 123 -2.85 1.37 4.25
N ARG A 124 -3.69 0.41 3.85
CA ARG A 124 -4.63 -0.34 4.70
C ARG A 124 -4.11 -1.75 4.98
N LEU A 125 -3.05 -1.87 5.80
CA LEU A 125 -2.45 -3.16 6.15
C LEU A 125 -3.46 -4.11 6.78
N ASP A 126 -4.38 -3.61 7.61
CA ASP A 126 -5.45 -4.39 8.23
C ASP A 126 -6.33 -5.11 7.19
N CYS A 127 -6.70 -4.42 6.11
CA CYS A 127 -7.47 -5.01 5.01
C CYS A 127 -6.63 -6.02 4.22
N VAL A 128 -5.36 -5.70 3.94
CA VAL A 128 -4.44 -6.60 3.22
C VAL A 128 -4.27 -7.91 3.99
N ILE A 129 -3.94 -7.84 5.28
CA ILE A 129 -3.78 -9.03 6.13
C ILE A 129 -5.05 -9.87 6.15
N SER A 130 -6.21 -9.23 6.40
CA SER A 130 -7.50 -9.94 6.44
C SER A 130 -7.81 -10.65 5.13
N LEU A 131 -7.54 -9.98 3.99
CA LEU A 131 -7.78 -10.53 2.66
C LEU A 131 -6.85 -11.71 2.37
N LEU A 132 -5.54 -11.56 2.65
CA LEU A 132 -4.56 -12.60 2.37
C LEU A 132 -4.73 -13.83 3.28
N GLN A 133 -5.03 -13.63 4.56
CA GLN A 133 -5.32 -14.75 5.48
C GLN A 133 -6.64 -15.44 5.15
N GLY A 134 -7.70 -14.67 4.86
CA GLY A 134 -9.01 -15.22 4.50
C GLY A 134 -9.00 -16.08 3.23
N ASN A 135 -8.03 -15.85 2.34
CA ASN A 135 -7.82 -16.62 1.11
C ASN A 135 -6.63 -17.62 1.20
N HIS A 136 -6.11 -17.86 2.41
CA HIS A 136 -5.00 -18.80 2.65
C HIS A 136 -3.72 -18.51 1.86
N ILE A 137 -3.47 -17.24 1.53
CA ILE A 137 -2.27 -16.80 0.83
C ILE A 137 -1.11 -16.66 1.80
N ILE A 138 -1.40 -16.18 3.00
CA ILE A 138 -0.49 -16.17 4.14
C ILE A 138 -1.12 -16.91 5.33
N ASP A 139 -0.27 -17.47 6.19
CA ASP A 139 -0.68 -18.12 7.42
C ASP A 139 -0.93 -17.10 8.57
N LYS A 140 -1.23 -17.62 9.78
CA LYS A 140 -1.43 -16.82 10.98
C LYS A 140 -0.18 -16.02 11.42
N ASP A 141 0.99 -16.44 10.98
CA ASP A 141 2.29 -15.82 11.29
C ASP A 141 2.79 -14.94 10.12
N TYR A 142 1.89 -14.57 9.20
CA TYR A 142 2.14 -13.74 8.01
C TYR A 142 3.20 -14.32 7.07
N LYS A 143 3.34 -15.64 7.01
CA LYS A 143 4.23 -16.35 6.09
C LYS A 143 3.48 -16.84 4.88
N TRP A 144 4.20 -16.96 3.77
CA TRP A 144 3.63 -17.50 2.54
C TRP A 144 3.07 -18.91 2.72
N SER A 145 1.83 -19.13 2.33
CA SER A 145 1.13 -20.42 2.39
C SER A 145 0.41 -20.79 1.08
N PHE A 146 0.61 -20.00 0.02
CA PHE A 146 -0.09 -20.19 -1.25
C PHE A 146 0.62 -21.16 -2.22
N GLY A 147 1.71 -21.80 -1.79
CA GLY A 147 2.44 -22.80 -2.55
C GLY A 147 3.05 -22.25 -3.84
N LYS A 148 2.81 -22.94 -4.97
CA LYS A 148 3.32 -22.57 -6.30
C LYS A 148 2.46 -21.54 -7.05
N ASN A 149 1.43 -21.02 -6.40
CA ASN A 149 0.49 -20.09 -7.01
C ASN A 149 1.04 -18.66 -7.09
N HIS A 150 0.29 -17.76 -7.71
CA HIS A 150 0.69 -16.40 -7.96
C HIS A 150 -0.18 -15.40 -7.20
N LEU A 151 0.43 -14.53 -6.41
CA LEU A 151 -0.19 -13.34 -5.84
C LEU A 151 0.18 -12.13 -6.69
N MET A 152 -0.83 -11.42 -7.19
CA MET A 152 -0.67 -10.21 -8.00
C MET A 152 -1.25 -9.02 -7.27
N ILE A 153 -0.45 -7.95 -7.13
CA ILE A 153 -0.87 -6.66 -6.59
C ILE A 153 -0.82 -5.64 -7.74
N ILE A 154 -1.97 -5.12 -8.11
CA ILE A 154 -2.11 -4.16 -9.22
C ILE A 154 -2.08 -2.73 -8.68
N GLY A 155 -0.93 -2.29 -8.16
CA GLY A 155 -0.62 -0.91 -7.84
C GLY A 155 -1.32 -0.29 -6.64
N ASP A 156 -1.03 0.98 -6.45
CA ASP A 156 -1.65 1.92 -5.52
C ASP A 156 -1.56 1.51 -4.04
N ILE A 157 -0.33 1.24 -3.59
CA ILE A 157 -0.02 1.06 -2.15
C ILE A 157 0.09 2.41 -1.45
N PHE A 158 0.67 3.42 -2.13
CA PHE A 158 0.80 4.76 -1.57
C PHE A 158 -0.55 5.41 -1.29
N ASP A 159 -0.48 6.44 -0.44
CA ASP A 159 -1.56 7.37 -0.12
C ASP A 159 -2.71 6.83 0.74
N ARG A 160 -3.56 7.73 1.18
CA ARG A 160 -4.85 7.57 1.88
C ARG A 160 -4.77 6.85 3.23
N GLY A 161 -4.00 5.78 3.38
CA GLY A 161 -3.86 5.00 4.61
C GLY A 161 -2.62 5.37 5.42
N LYS A 162 -2.40 4.65 6.53
CA LYS A 162 -1.33 4.94 7.49
C LYS A 162 -0.21 3.89 7.52
N ASP A 163 -0.33 2.82 6.72
CA ASP A 163 0.58 1.67 6.78
C ASP A 163 1.22 1.38 5.42
N VAL A 164 1.63 2.44 4.70
CA VAL A 164 2.22 2.33 3.37
C VAL A 164 3.54 1.53 3.38
N PRO A 165 4.59 1.91 4.16
CA PRO A 165 5.83 1.15 4.16
C PRO A 165 5.65 -0.28 4.68
N GLN A 166 4.69 -0.50 5.58
CA GLN A 166 4.40 -1.81 6.13
C GLN A 166 3.84 -2.77 5.06
N ILE A 167 3.00 -2.28 4.17
CA ILE A 167 2.48 -3.08 3.04
C ILE A 167 3.61 -3.40 2.06
N PHE A 168 4.48 -2.43 1.74
CA PHE A 168 5.65 -2.68 0.90
C PHE A 168 6.55 -3.75 1.52
N TRP A 169 6.85 -3.68 2.82
CA TRP A 169 7.64 -4.68 3.51
C TRP A 169 7.00 -6.06 3.54
N LEU A 170 5.67 -6.13 3.65
CA LEU A 170 4.97 -7.40 3.57
C LEU A 170 5.19 -8.06 2.20
N PHE A 171 4.99 -7.32 1.10
CA PHE A 171 5.17 -7.89 -0.24
C PHE A 171 6.64 -8.17 -0.56
N TYR A 172 7.56 -7.31 -0.15
CA TYR A 172 8.99 -7.57 -0.23
C TYR A 172 9.38 -8.92 0.42
N LYS A 173 8.90 -9.17 1.64
CA LYS A 173 9.10 -10.42 2.37
C LYS A 173 8.47 -11.62 1.65
N LEU A 174 7.21 -11.48 1.24
CA LEU A 174 6.47 -12.56 0.61
C LEU A 174 7.03 -12.95 -0.77
N GLU A 175 7.64 -12.02 -1.50
CA GLU A 175 8.32 -12.29 -2.78
C GLU A 175 9.43 -13.34 -2.61
N GLU A 176 10.28 -13.18 -1.60
CA GLU A 176 11.35 -14.15 -1.30
C GLU A 176 10.80 -15.48 -0.77
N GLU A 177 9.77 -15.44 0.08
CA GLU A 177 9.18 -16.65 0.64
C GLU A 177 8.44 -17.47 -0.42
N ALA A 178 7.71 -16.84 -1.31
CA ALA A 178 7.03 -17.49 -2.43
C ALA A 178 8.04 -18.18 -3.36
N ALA A 179 9.13 -17.50 -3.70
CA ALA A 179 10.17 -18.06 -4.58
C ALA A 179 10.75 -19.37 -4.04
N LYS A 180 10.88 -19.54 -2.72
CA LYS A 180 11.37 -20.77 -2.07
C LYS A 180 10.45 -21.98 -2.30
N THR A 181 9.17 -21.74 -2.57
CA THR A 181 8.17 -22.79 -2.83
C THR A 181 7.82 -22.92 -4.32
N GLY A 182 8.44 -22.13 -5.19
CA GLY A 182 8.13 -22.05 -6.61
C GLY A 182 6.86 -21.20 -6.91
N GLY A 183 6.37 -20.45 -5.93
CA GLY A 183 5.33 -19.46 -6.09
C GLY A 183 5.87 -18.09 -6.48
N HIS A 184 4.98 -17.17 -6.75
CA HIS A 184 5.34 -15.81 -7.18
C HIS A 184 4.48 -14.75 -6.48
N VAL A 185 5.12 -13.64 -6.12
CA VAL A 185 4.45 -12.41 -5.72
C VAL A 185 4.87 -11.33 -6.71
N SER A 186 3.91 -10.70 -7.35
CA SER A 186 4.14 -9.60 -8.28
C SER A 186 3.45 -8.35 -7.78
N PHE A 187 4.22 -7.28 -7.66
CA PHE A 187 3.70 -5.94 -7.45
C PHE A 187 3.96 -5.11 -8.71
N MET A 188 2.92 -4.47 -9.21
CA MET A 188 2.99 -3.52 -10.30
C MET A 188 2.79 -2.10 -9.78
N LEU A 189 3.41 -1.14 -10.47
CA LEU A 189 3.21 0.27 -10.16
C LEU A 189 1.82 0.71 -10.65
N GLY A 190 1.03 1.31 -9.76
CA GLY A 190 -0.16 2.07 -10.10
C GLY A 190 0.18 3.54 -10.37
N ASN A 191 -0.83 4.40 -10.45
CA ASN A 191 -0.61 5.83 -10.67
C ASN A 191 -0.16 6.57 -9.40
N HIS A 192 -0.48 6.07 -8.21
CA HIS A 192 -0.06 6.70 -6.95
C HIS A 192 1.45 6.54 -6.68
N GLU A 193 2.08 5.47 -7.15
CA GLU A 193 3.52 5.30 -6.99
C GLU A 193 4.30 6.43 -7.66
N PRO A 194 4.21 6.68 -8.98
CA PRO A 194 4.93 7.80 -9.61
C PRO A 194 4.47 9.18 -9.11
N MET A 195 3.19 9.35 -8.71
CA MET A 195 2.73 10.61 -8.12
C MET A 195 3.54 10.95 -6.87
N VAL A 196 3.60 10.04 -5.89
CA VAL A 196 4.35 10.28 -4.65
C VAL A 196 5.84 10.41 -4.91
N LEU A 197 6.44 9.56 -5.75
CA LEU A 197 7.86 9.63 -6.10
C LEU A 197 8.22 10.94 -6.81
N ALA A 198 7.29 11.56 -7.53
CA ALA A 198 7.42 12.89 -8.14
C ALA A 198 7.03 14.04 -7.19
N ASN A 199 6.87 13.77 -5.90
CA ASN A 199 6.50 14.74 -4.86
C ASN A 199 5.08 15.33 -5.00
N ASP A 200 4.17 14.62 -5.67
CA ASP A 200 2.73 14.94 -5.63
C ASP A 200 2.08 14.28 -4.41
N LEU A 201 2.00 15.01 -3.31
CA LEU A 201 1.57 14.54 -2.00
C LEU A 201 0.12 14.91 -1.65
N ARG A 202 -0.73 15.16 -2.65
CA ARG A 202 -2.13 15.59 -2.44
C ARG A 202 -2.95 14.62 -1.60
N TYR A 203 -2.70 13.32 -1.72
CA TYR A 203 -3.43 12.26 -1.04
C TYR A 203 -2.65 11.62 0.11
N THR A 204 -1.42 12.08 0.35
CA THR A 204 -0.54 11.57 1.38
C THR A 204 -1.01 11.98 2.77
N LYS A 205 -1.07 11.01 3.68
CA LYS A 205 -1.47 11.25 5.08
C LYS A 205 -0.51 12.19 5.78
N GLU A 206 -1.07 13.03 6.63
CA GLU A 206 -0.34 14.07 7.36
C GLU A 206 0.80 13.51 8.21
N LYS A 207 0.63 12.29 8.79
CA LYS A 207 1.72 11.66 9.56
C LYS A 207 3.03 11.54 8.77
N TYR A 208 2.97 11.28 7.46
CA TYR A 208 4.16 11.15 6.61
C TYR A 208 4.83 12.50 6.35
N LYS A 209 4.03 13.56 6.19
CA LYS A 209 4.53 14.94 6.04
C LYS A 209 5.20 15.40 7.34
N ILE A 210 4.60 15.12 8.49
CA ILE A 210 5.18 15.39 9.81
C ILE A 210 6.50 14.63 9.99
N LEU A 211 6.56 13.36 9.60
CA LEU A 211 7.79 12.57 9.66
C LEU A 211 8.88 13.19 8.79
N ALA A 212 8.58 13.50 7.55
CA ALA A 212 9.50 14.12 6.59
C ALA A 212 10.04 15.46 7.11
N GLU A 213 9.17 16.32 7.67
CA GLU A 213 9.57 17.59 8.30
C GLU A 213 10.53 17.36 9.48
N LYS A 214 10.21 16.42 10.38
CA LYS A 214 11.08 16.08 11.54
C LYS A 214 12.44 15.52 11.12
N LEU A 215 12.47 14.76 10.03
CA LEU A 215 13.71 14.22 9.45
C LEU A 215 14.47 15.25 8.59
N LYS A 216 13.88 16.43 8.34
CA LYS A 216 14.41 17.50 7.46
C LYS A 216 14.70 16.99 6.05
N MET A 217 13.79 16.20 5.50
CA MET A 217 13.88 15.67 4.14
C MET A 217 12.49 15.64 3.50
N GLU A 218 12.42 15.55 2.18
CA GLU A 218 11.17 15.34 1.47
C GLU A 218 10.69 13.88 1.64
N TYR A 219 9.37 13.66 1.74
CA TYR A 219 8.80 12.33 1.93
C TYR A 219 9.23 11.32 0.85
N PRO A 220 9.28 11.67 -0.46
CA PRO A 220 9.75 10.74 -1.48
C PRO A 220 11.18 10.24 -1.28
N ARG A 221 12.02 11.00 -0.58
CA ARG A 221 13.41 10.57 -0.28
C ARG A 221 13.47 9.30 0.56
N LEU A 222 12.43 8.99 1.32
CA LEU A 222 12.31 7.73 2.07
C LEU A 222 12.09 6.50 1.16
N PHE A 223 11.83 6.74 -0.12
CA PHE A 223 11.67 5.73 -1.19
C PHE A 223 12.56 6.04 -2.40
N GLY A 224 13.63 6.79 -2.20
CA GLY A 224 14.59 7.14 -3.25
C GLY A 224 15.53 5.97 -3.63
N PRO A 225 16.37 6.14 -4.66
CA PRO A 225 17.24 5.09 -5.18
C PRO A 225 18.35 4.66 -4.19
N ASP A 226 18.57 5.42 -3.16
CA ASP A 226 19.47 5.15 -2.05
C ASP A 226 18.78 4.48 -0.84
N THR A 227 17.55 4.00 -1.01
CA THR A 227 16.80 3.27 0.03
C THR A 227 16.48 1.85 -0.41
N GLU A 228 16.27 0.92 0.53
CA GLU A 228 15.96 -0.46 0.18
C GLU A 228 14.64 -0.59 -0.56
N LEU A 229 13.55 0.02 -0.03
CA LEU A 229 12.25 0.00 -0.70
C LEU A 229 12.28 0.80 -2.01
N GLY A 230 13.05 1.88 -2.12
CA GLY A 230 13.19 2.62 -3.37
C GLY A 230 13.85 1.78 -4.46
N ARG A 231 14.96 1.11 -4.14
CA ARG A 231 15.62 0.15 -5.07
C ARG A 231 14.66 -0.95 -5.50
N TRP A 232 13.86 -1.46 -4.57
CA TRP A 232 12.85 -2.47 -4.88
C TRP A 232 11.76 -1.91 -5.79
N LEU A 233 11.23 -0.71 -5.53
CA LEU A 233 10.23 -0.04 -6.35
C LEU A 233 10.71 0.23 -7.78
N GLU A 234 11.95 0.68 -7.97
CA GLU A 234 12.54 0.95 -9.29
C GLU A 234 12.60 -0.30 -10.21
N THR A 235 12.54 -1.49 -9.62
CA THR A 235 12.53 -2.73 -10.41
C THR A 235 11.14 -3.19 -10.81
N ARG A 236 10.08 -2.58 -10.30
CA ARG A 236 8.71 -3.05 -10.52
C ARG A 236 8.20 -2.79 -11.92
N ASN A 237 7.36 -3.69 -12.40
CA ASN A 237 6.72 -3.59 -13.70
C ASN A 237 5.49 -2.67 -13.64
N THR A 238 5.07 -2.13 -14.78
CA THR A 238 3.79 -1.42 -14.95
C THR A 238 2.73 -2.31 -15.59
N MET A 239 3.15 -3.41 -16.22
CA MET A 239 2.28 -4.44 -16.78
C MET A 239 2.95 -5.80 -16.68
N GLN A 240 2.17 -6.86 -16.62
CA GLN A 240 2.68 -8.23 -16.52
C GLN A 240 1.73 -9.23 -17.13
N MET A 241 2.27 -10.28 -17.72
CA MET A 241 1.50 -11.42 -18.21
C MET A 241 1.66 -12.63 -17.28
N ILE A 242 0.58 -13.38 -17.08
CA ILE A 242 0.58 -14.71 -16.46
C ILE A 242 -0.26 -15.61 -17.36
N GLY A 243 0.38 -16.60 -18.00
CA GLY A 243 -0.27 -17.38 -19.04
C GLY A 243 -0.69 -16.49 -20.21
N ASN A 244 -1.98 -16.44 -20.50
CA ASN A 244 -2.57 -15.63 -21.57
C ASN A 244 -3.23 -14.33 -21.06
N ASP A 245 -3.15 -14.06 -19.75
CA ASP A 245 -3.79 -12.91 -19.13
C ASP A 245 -2.80 -11.76 -18.96
N LEU A 246 -3.18 -10.57 -19.41
CA LEU A 246 -2.43 -9.33 -19.20
C LEU A 246 -3.01 -8.58 -18.01
N TYR A 247 -2.15 -8.24 -17.07
CA TYR A 247 -2.47 -7.45 -15.88
C TYR A 247 -1.87 -6.05 -16.01
N VAL A 248 -2.66 -5.04 -15.71
CA VAL A 248 -2.28 -3.61 -15.72
C VAL A 248 -3.17 -2.85 -14.73
N HIS A 249 -2.56 -1.83 -14.11
CA HIS A 249 -3.32 -0.87 -13.29
C HIS A 249 -4.11 0.08 -14.15
#